data_44fad14afb03fd62e502e4a2b39b3c01
#
_entry.id   44fad14afb03fd62e502e4a2b39b3c01
#
_cell.length_a   1.000
_cell.length_b   1.000
_cell.length_c   1.000
_cell.angle_alpha   90.00
_cell.angle_beta   90.00
_cell.angle_gamma   90.00
#
_symmetry.space_group_name_H-M   'P 1'
#
loop_
_entity.id
_entity.type
_entity.pdbx_description
1 polymer ?
#
loop_
_entity_poly.entity_id
_entity_poly.type
_entity_poly.pdbx_seq_one_letter_code
_entity_poly.pdbx_strand_id
1 'polypeptide(L)'
;MRKIIFLIVNFLLVSPAMALDECLIAKNGDKTLLQTGQCEQRYSPASTFKIAISLMGYDTAILLDRMHPVWPYNEKYHASLAIWKQPHNPTTWLAHSCVWYSQVITQKLGFKKFKDYVKKFQYGNKDVSGDKGLHNGLTQAWLSSSLQISPQEEVSFLQKLLASDLPVSKKAQEMTRNILYIKPLPNGWKLYGKTGGGQCQDVQRNKINTCQMGWFVGWLQKEKQQIIFVHYKQFPDNKAHLSLGLLAEQEALDQLDPLMKK
;
A
#
# COMPACT_ATOMS: atom_id res chain seq x y z
N MET A 1 -15.11 25.79 67.13
CA MET A 1 -14.62 26.14 65.79
C MET A 1 -14.21 24.83 65.07
N ARG A 2 -15.03 24.35 64.14
CA ARG A 2 -14.79 23.10 63.38
C ARG A 2 -13.97 23.48 62.14
N LYS A 3 -12.76 22.97 61.98
CA LYS A 3 -11.92 23.15 60.80
C LYS A 3 -12.39 22.16 59.73
N ILE A 4 -12.91 22.65 58.62
CA ILE A 4 -13.24 21.86 57.44
C ILE A 4 -11.92 21.75 56.60
N ILE A 5 -11.44 20.51 56.48
CA ILE A 5 -10.30 20.20 55.60
C ILE A 5 -10.86 19.88 54.23
N PHE A 6 -10.60 20.72 53.23
CA PHE A 6 -10.87 20.45 51.83
C PHE A 6 -9.80 19.51 51.27
N LEU A 7 -10.18 18.28 50.96
CA LEU A 7 -9.35 17.34 50.23
C LEU A 7 -9.42 17.69 48.74
N ILE A 8 -8.36 18.25 48.19
CA ILE A 8 -8.25 18.49 46.75
C ILE A 8 -7.85 17.15 46.09
N VAL A 9 -8.82 16.47 45.48
CA VAL A 9 -8.56 15.29 44.63
C VAL A 9 -8.07 15.78 43.27
N ASN A 10 -6.77 15.68 43.02
CA ASN A 10 -6.19 15.90 41.70
C ASN A 10 -6.57 14.72 40.80
N PHE A 11 -7.52 14.93 39.88
CA PHE A 11 -7.80 14.03 38.78
C PHE A 11 -6.67 14.22 37.74
N LEU A 12 -5.68 13.31 37.75
CA LEU A 12 -4.75 13.16 36.64
C LEU A 12 -5.54 12.68 35.44
N LEU A 13 -5.81 13.57 34.48
CA LEU A 13 -6.30 13.25 33.16
C LEU A 13 -5.15 12.50 32.42
N VAL A 14 -5.15 11.17 32.54
CA VAL A 14 -4.32 10.32 31.69
C VAL A 14 -4.95 10.40 30.30
N SER A 15 -4.38 11.21 29.42
CA SER A 15 -4.72 11.17 27.99
C SER A 15 -4.43 9.76 27.50
N PRO A 16 -5.39 9.05 26.88
CA PRO A 16 -5.10 7.75 26.30
C PRO A 16 -4.03 7.95 25.21
N ALA A 17 -2.87 7.33 25.41
CA ALA A 17 -1.91 7.21 24.31
C ALA A 17 -2.65 6.54 23.15
N MET A 18 -2.75 7.21 22.00
CA MET A 18 -3.33 6.59 20.81
C MET A 18 -2.53 5.33 20.50
N ALA A 19 -3.17 4.17 20.65
CA ALA A 19 -2.58 2.92 20.21
C ALA A 19 -2.35 3.03 18.70
N LEU A 20 -1.12 2.76 18.26
CA LEU A 20 -0.78 2.73 16.83
C LEU A 20 -1.30 1.42 16.24
N ASP A 21 -2.05 1.53 15.15
CA ASP A 21 -2.64 0.37 14.49
C ASP A 21 -1.56 -0.43 13.74
N GLU A 22 -1.68 -1.75 13.84
CA GLU A 22 -0.85 -2.70 13.11
C GLU A 22 -1.70 -3.88 12.65
N CYS A 23 -1.36 -4.46 11.51
CA CYS A 23 -1.87 -5.76 11.05
C CYS A 23 -0.79 -6.48 10.28
N LEU A 24 -0.59 -7.75 10.59
CA LEU A 24 0.06 -8.72 9.70
C LEU A 24 -0.89 -9.89 9.46
N ILE A 25 -1.15 -10.18 8.20
CA ILE A 25 -1.91 -11.37 7.78
C ILE A 25 -1.14 -12.12 6.71
N ALA A 26 -1.04 -13.46 6.86
CA ALA A 26 -0.44 -14.35 5.87
C ALA A 26 -1.35 -15.53 5.58
N LYS A 27 -1.55 -15.86 4.30
CA LYS A 27 -2.43 -16.95 3.85
C LYS A 27 -1.75 -17.83 2.79
N ASN A 28 -2.12 -19.12 2.80
CA ASN A 28 -1.87 -20.05 1.69
C ASN A 28 -3.23 -20.53 1.17
N GLY A 29 -3.64 -20.07 -0.01
CA GLY A 29 -5.02 -20.20 -0.47
C GLY A 29 -5.99 -19.59 0.55
N ASP A 30 -7.00 -20.36 0.98
CA ASP A 30 -7.98 -19.90 1.99
C ASP A 30 -7.49 -20.07 3.43
N LYS A 31 -6.40 -20.84 3.64
CA LYS A 31 -5.86 -21.10 4.98
C LYS A 31 -5.08 -19.91 5.51
N THR A 32 -5.53 -19.33 6.62
CA THR A 32 -4.76 -18.35 7.38
C THR A 32 -3.63 -19.04 8.13
N LEU A 33 -2.38 -18.59 7.86
CA LEU A 33 -1.17 -19.11 8.52
C LEU A 33 -0.76 -18.24 9.70
N LEU A 34 -0.99 -16.93 9.59
CA LEU A 34 -0.71 -15.93 10.61
C LEU A 34 -1.68 -14.77 10.47
N GLN A 35 -2.18 -14.25 11.59
CA GLN A 35 -2.94 -13.01 11.62
C GLN A 35 -2.79 -12.36 12.99
N THR A 36 -2.36 -11.09 13.01
CA THR A 36 -2.21 -10.26 14.21
C THR A 36 -2.74 -8.86 13.95
N GLY A 37 -3.20 -8.18 15.00
CA GLY A 37 -3.60 -6.78 14.97
C GLY A 37 -4.95 -6.50 14.25
N GLN A 38 -5.13 -5.25 13.81
CA GLN A 38 -6.40 -4.70 13.27
C GLN A 38 -6.45 -4.85 11.73
N CYS A 39 -6.88 -6.02 11.24
CA CYS A 39 -6.84 -6.36 9.82
C CYS A 39 -8.08 -5.92 9.02
N GLU A 40 -9.17 -5.54 9.67
CA GLU A 40 -10.42 -5.12 9.01
C GLU A 40 -10.54 -3.60 8.83
N GLN A 41 -9.74 -2.82 9.58
CA GLN A 41 -9.73 -1.37 9.48
C GLN A 41 -9.13 -0.92 8.14
N ARG A 42 -9.77 0.05 7.49
CA ARG A 42 -9.31 0.60 6.21
C ARG A 42 -8.36 1.76 6.41
N TYR A 43 -7.30 1.79 5.61
CA TYR A 43 -6.28 2.84 5.55
C TYR A 43 -5.97 3.21 4.10
N SER A 44 -5.37 4.39 3.88
CA SER A 44 -4.90 4.75 2.54
C SER A 44 -3.85 3.74 2.05
N PRO A 45 -3.98 3.20 0.83
CA PRO A 45 -3.05 2.18 0.31
C PRO A 45 -1.67 2.74 -0.02
N ALA A 46 -1.52 4.05 -0.13
CA ALA A 46 -0.28 4.68 -0.56
C ALA A 46 0.28 4.01 -1.84
N SER A 47 1.58 3.72 -1.87
CA SER A 47 2.22 3.13 -3.06
C SER A 47 1.90 1.66 -3.33
N THR A 48 1.18 0.94 -2.44
CA THR A 48 0.71 -0.42 -2.75
C THR A 48 -0.33 -0.41 -3.86
N PHE A 49 -1.10 0.68 -3.99
CA PHE A 49 -2.06 0.88 -5.07
C PHE A 49 -1.43 0.86 -6.48
N LYS A 50 -0.11 0.99 -6.60
CA LYS A 50 0.61 0.82 -7.87
C LYS A 50 0.39 -0.56 -8.49
N ILE A 51 0.05 -1.58 -7.70
CA ILE A 51 -0.34 -2.90 -8.20
C ILE A 51 -1.61 -2.78 -9.05
N ALA A 52 -2.63 -2.09 -8.56
CA ALA A 52 -3.85 -1.85 -9.31
C ALA A 52 -3.61 -0.93 -10.53
N ILE A 53 -2.78 0.11 -10.38
CA ILE A 53 -2.42 1.00 -11.50
C ILE A 53 -1.68 0.24 -12.60
N SER A 54 -0.80 -0.73 -12.26
CA SER A 54 -0.10 -1.54 -13.26
C SER A 54 -1.05 -2.42 -14.06
N LEU A 55 -2.04 -3.04 -13.38
CA LEU A 55 -3.11 -3.80 -14.05
C LEU A 55 -3.88 -2.92 -15.05
N MET A 56 -4.30 -1.73 -14.62
CA MET A 56 -4.98 -0.76 -15.50
C MET A 56 -4.10 -0.36 -16.69
N GLY A 57 -2.82 -0.09 -16.43
CA GLY A 57 -1.86 0.32 -17.46
C GLY A 57 -1.61 -0.75 -18.50
N TYR A 58 -1.43 -2.01 -18.10
CA TYR A 58 -1.23 -3.13 -19.04
C TYR A 58 -2.52 -3.51 -19.77
N ASP A 59 -3.66 -3.48 -19.09
CA ASP A 59 -4.95 -3.84 -19.71
C ASP A 59 -5.38 -2.84 -20.79
N THR A 60 -4.93 -1.59 -20.68
CA THR A 60 -5.22 -0.51 -21.64
C THR A 60 -4.08 -0.22 -22.61
N ALA A 61 -3.02 -1.02 -22.62
CA ALA A 61 -1.82 -0.83 -23.42
C ALA A 61 -1.13 0.56 -23.22
N ILE A 62 -1.35 1.22 -22.09
CA ILE A 62 -0.54 2.37 -21.64
C ILE A 62 0.85 1.89 -21.23
N LEU A 63 0.93 0.71 -20.57
CA LEU A 63 2.15 -0.05 -20.35
C LEU A 63 2.18 -1.19 -21.38
N LEU A 64 3.34 -1.39 -22.04
CA LEU A 64 3.48 -2.35 -23.11
C LEU A 64 4.15 -3.65 -22.65
N ASP A 65 5.26 -3.49 -21.95
CA ASP A 65 6.04 -4.57 -21.34
C ASP A 65 6.79 -4.06 -20.11
N ARG A 66 7.69 -4.87 -19.54
CA ARG A 66 8.44 -4.52 -18.32
C ARG A 66 9.40 -3.33 -18.50
N MET A 67 9.77 -3.00 -19.75
CA MET A 67 10.73 -1.95 -20.09
C MET A 67 10.10 -0.75 -20.80
N HIS A 68 8.87 -0.88 -21.28
CA HIS A 68 8.21 0.16 -22.07
C HIS A 68 6.81 0.49 -21.55
N PRO A 69 6.43 1.80 -21.62
CA PRO A 69 7.21 2.94 -22.13
C PRO A 69 8.29 3.41 -21.16
N VAL A 70 9.34 4.00 -21.69
CA VAL A 70 10.29 4.82 -20.91
C VAL A 70 9.82 6.25 -20.99
N TRP A 71 9.44 6.85 -19.84
CA TRP A 71 9.08 8.26 -19.80
C TRP A 71 10.18 9.07 -19.09
N PRO A 72 10.62 10.17 -19.70
CA PRO A 72 11.58 11.07 -19.07
C PRO A 72 10.95 11.82 -17.89
N TYR A 73 11.76 12.14 -16.90
CA TYR A 73 11.36 13.09 -15.88
C TYR A 73 11.14 14.49 -16.48
N ASN A 74 10.14 15.18 -16.01
CA ASN A 74 9.86 16.57 -16.33
C ASN A 74 9.75 17.37 -15.02
N GLU A 75 10.34 18.58 -14.96
CA GLU A 75 10.30 19.42 -13.76
C GLU A 75 8.90 19.81 -13.29
N LYS A 76 7.90 19.72 -14.17
CA LYS A 76 6.47 19.88 -13.81
C LYS A 76 5.95 18.75 -12.92
N TYR A 77 6.64 17.61 -12.87
CA TYR A 77 6.25 16.49 -12.01
C TYR A 77 6.79 16.73 -10.59
N HIS A 78 5.95 16.49 -9.60
CA HIS A 78 6.42 16.49 -8.21
C HIS A 78 7.33 15.27 -7.96
N ALA A 79 8.59 15.52 -7.60
CA ALA A 79 9.57 14.50 -7.29
C ALA A 79 10.26 14.80 -5.95
N SER A 80 9.76 14.19 -4.87
CA SER A 80 10.32 14.35 -3.52
C SER A 80 11.64 13.58 -3.30
N LEU A 81 11.94 12.59 -4.13
CA LEU A 81 13.15 11.77 -4.05
C LEU A 81 14.05 12.00 -5.27
N ALA A 82 15.36 12.10 -5.05
CA ALA A 82 16.33 12.27 -6.14
C ALA A 82 16.23 11.17 -7.20
N ILE A 83 15.99 9.91 -6.78
CA ILE A 83 15.82 8.76 -7.67
C ILE A 83 14.61 8.89 -8.62
N TRP A 84 13.66 9.79 -8.35
CA TRP A 84 12.53 10.04 -9.24
C TRP A 84 12.84 11.05 -10.34
N LYS A 85 13.95 11.82 -10.21
CA LYS A 85 14.35 12.85 -11.19
C LYS A 85 15.15 12.26 -12.36
N GLN A 86 14.69 11.12 -12.88
CA GLN A 86 15.30 10.41 -14.01
C GLN A 86 14.22 9.69 -14.82
N PRO A 87 14.55 9.19 -16.04
CA PRO A 87 13.62 8.36 -16.80
C PRO A 87 13.23 7.08 -16.06
N HIS A 88 11.97 6.72 -16.14
CA HIS A 88 11.44 5.47 -15.61
C HIS A 88 10.74 4.64 -16.67
N ASN A 89 10.84 3.33 -16.53
CA ASN A 89 10.04 2.32 -17.20
C ASN A 89 9.17 1.57 -16.17
N PRO A 90 8.28 0.65 -16.56
CA PRO A 90 7.42 -0.06 -15.61
C PRO A 90 8.16 -0.77 -14.47
N THR A 91 9.33 -1.38 -14.75
CA THR A 91 10.15 -2.05 -13.71
C THR A 91 10.73 -1.04 -12.72
N THR A 92 11.42 0.00 -13.20
CA THR A 92 12.04 1.01 -12.33
C THR A 92 11.01 1.88 -11.62
N TRP A 93 9.86 2.13 -12.24
CA TRP A 93 8.73 2.80 -11.61
C TRP A 93 8.26 2.09 -10.34
N LEU A 94 8.02 0.76 -10.41
CA LEU A 94 7.60 0.00 -9.22
C LEU A 94 8.73 -0.13 -8.19
N ALA A 95 9.96 -0.43 -8.63
CA ALA A 95 11.12 -0.59 -7.75
C ALA A 95 11.40 0.69 -6.95
N HIS A 96 11.39 1.84 -7.61
CA HIS A 96 11.65 3.14 -6.96
C HIS A 96 10.39 3.79 -6.40
N SER A 97 9.23 3.14 -6.54
CA SER A 97 7.94 3.66 -6.06
C SER A 97 7.60 5.06 -6.59
N CYS A 98 8.00 5.38 -7.84
CA CYS A 98 7.90 6.71 -8.43
C CYS A 98 6.43 7.18 -8.54
N VAL A 99 6.09 8.30 -7.90
CA VAL A 99 4.71 8.80 -7.85
C VAL A 99 4.29 9.41 -9.19
N TRP A 100 5.12 10.26 -9.79
CA TRP A 100 4.73 10.94 -11.01
C TRP A 100 4.45 9.98 -12.18
N TYR A 101 5.16 8.86 -12.26
CA TYR A 101 4.91 7.85 -13.29
C TYR A 101 3.51 7.23 -13.12
N SER A 102 3.08 6.97 -11.88
CA SER A 102 1.70 6.55 -11.57
C SER A 102 0.68 7.58 -12.03
N GLN A 103 0.94 8.86 -11.74
CA GLN A 103 0.05 9.96 -12.11
C GLN A 103 -0.06 10.11 -13.63
N VAL A 104 1.03 9.90 -14.38
CA VAL A 104 1.00 9.88 -15.86
C VAL A 104 0.13 8.73 -16.37
N ILE A 105 0.23 7.53 -15.79
CA ILE A 105 -0.63 6.41 -16.19
C ILE A 105 -2.10 6.76 -15.95
N THR A 106 -2.46 7.22 -14.75
CA THR A 106 -3.85 7.52 -14.42
C THR A 106 -4.42 8.68 -15.25
N GLN A 107 -3.61 9.70 -15.53
CA GLN A 107 -4.00 10.80 -16.43
C GLN A 107 -4.26 10.32 -17.87
N LYS A 108 -3.39 9.44 -18.42
CA LYS A 108 -3.61 8.82 -19.74
C LYS A 108 -4.86 7.94 -19.76
N LEU A 109 -5.17 7.26 -18.65
CA LEU A 109 -6.37 6.45 -18.51
C LEU A 109 -7.66 7.30 -18.51
N GLY A 110 -7.61 8.46 -17.87
CA GLY A 110 -8.73 9.36 -17.64
C GLY A 110 -9.63 8.93 -16.47
N PHE A 111 -10.32 9.90 -15.88
CA PHE A 111 -11.03 9.71 -14.60
C PHE A 111 -12.15 8.65 -14.69
N LYS A 112 -12.91 8.62 -15.79
CA LYS A 112 -14.00 7.65 -15.95
C LYS A 112 -13.47 6.20 -15.90
N LYS A 113 -12.47 5.88 -16.74
CA LYS A 113 -11.90 4.53 -16.77
C LYS A 113 -11.23 4.18 -15.44
N PHE A 114 -10.49 5.12 -14.83
CA PHE A 114 -9.86 4.95 -13.53
C PHE A 114 -10.88 4.55 -12.46
N LYS A 115 -11.97 5.29 -12.33
CA LYS A 115 -13.08 4.99 -11.42
C LYS A 115 -13.74 3.64 -11.71
N ASP A 116 -13.95 3.32 -12.99
CA ASP A 116 -14.57 2.07 -13.42
C ASP A 116 -13.68 0.85 -13.03
N TYR A 117 -12.36 0.94 -13.21
CA TYR A 117 -11.42 -0.12 -12.77
C TYR A 117 -11.41 -0.30 -11.26
N VAL A 118 -11.34 0.77 -10.48
CA VAL A 118 -11.36 0.68 -9.01
C VAL A 118 -12.65 0.00 -8.52
N LYS A 119 -13.79 0.30 -9.16
CA LYS A 119 -15.06 -0.39 -8.88
C LYS A 119 -15.04 -1.86 -9.31
N LYS A 120 -14.54 -2.19 -10.51
CA LYS A 120 -14.44 -3.55 -11.02
C LYS A 120 -13.55 -4.42 -10.13
N PHE A 121 -12.45 -3.89 -9.65
CA PHE A 121 -11.55 -4.56 -8.71
C PHE A 121 -12.17 -4.73 -7.32
N GLN A 122 -13.28 -4.06 -7.03
CA GLN A 122 -13.87 -3.97 -5.68
C GLN A 122 -12.82 -3.49 -4.65
N TYR A 123 -11.95 -2.56 -5.06
CA TYR A 123 -10.81 -2.13 -4.27
C TYR A 123 -11.25 -1.23 -3.11
N GLY A 124 -11.21 -1.76 -1.89
CA GLY A 124 -11.53 -1.07 -0.67
C GLY A 124 -12.86 -0.29 -0.70
N ASN A 125 -12.83 0.97 -0.27
CA ASN A 125 -14.00 1.86 -0.27
C ASN A 125 -14.42 2.38 -1.66
N LYS A 126 -13.61 2.15 -2.68
CA LYS A 126 -13.83 2.58 -4.09
C LYS A 126 -13.95 4.10 -4.26
N ASP A 127 -13.56 4.89 -3.27
CA ASP A 127 -13.63 6.35 -3.31
C ASP A 127 -12.38 6.95 -3.97
N VAL A 128 -12.54 7.43 -5.19
CA VAL A 128 -11.49 8.09 -5.98
C VAL A 128 -11.73 9.59 -6.13
N SER A 129 -12.42 10.22 -5.20
CA SER A 129 -12.71 11.66 -5.24
C SER A 129 -11.46 12.53 -5.04
N GLY A 130 -10.46 12.02 -4.31
CA GLY A 130 -9.26 12.78 -3.97
C GLY A 130 -9.43 13.59 -2.70
N ASP A 131 -8.61 14.61 -2.54
CA ASP A 131 -8.66 15.52 -1.41
C ASP A 131 -9.93 16.36 -1.44
N LYS A 132 -10.50 16.61 -0.27
CA LYS A 132 -11.79 17.29 -0.12
C LYS A 132 -11.77 18.66 -0.82
N GLY A 133 -12.66 18.83 -1.79
CA GLY A 133 -12.83 20.10 -2.53
C GLY A 133 -11.81 20.36 -3.64
N LEU A 134 -10.80 19.48 -3.86
CA LEU A 134 -9.73 19.73 -4.85
C LEU A 134 -9.92 19.04 -6.20
N HIS A 135 -10.88 18.13 -6.35
CA HIS A 135 -11.14 17.36 -7.58
C HIS A 135 -9.89 16.70 -8.19
N ASN A 136 -8.92 16.31 -7.34
CA ASN A 136 -7.61 15.79 -7.73
C ASN A 136 -7.51 14.26 -7.62
N GLY A 137 -8.64 13.56 -7.52
CA GLY A 137 -8.66 12.12 -7.26
C GLY A 137 -7.90 11.27 -8.26
N LEU A 138 -7.83 11.70 -9.52
CA LEU A 138 -7.08 11.02 -10.58
C LEU A 138 -5.57 10.89 -10.29
N THR A 139 -5.01 11.77 -9.45
CA THR A 139 -3.58 11.81 -9.13
C THR A 139 -3.28 11.69 -7.65
N GLN A 140 -4.29 11.82 -6.77
CA GLN A 140 -4.08 11.88 -5.32
C GLN A 140 -4.89 10.86 -4.53
N ALA A 141 -5.94 10.25 -5.08
CA ALA A 141 -6.88 9.43 -4.31
C ALA A 141 -6.22 8.40 -3.38
N TRP A 142 -5.09 7.80 -3.77
CA TRP A 142 -4.35 6.78 -3.02
C TRP A 142 -3.23 7.31 -2.11
N LEU A 143 -2.97 8.63 -2.10
CA LEU A 143 -1.84 9.26 -1.41
C LEU A 143 -2.31 9.95 -0.12
N SER A 144 -2.69 9.16 0.90
CA SER A 144 -3.30 9.63 2.15
C SER A 144 -4.48 10.58 1.87
N SER A 145 -5.40 10.10 1.02
CA SER A 145 -6.57 10.86 0.56
C SER A 145 -7.85 9.99 0.62
N SER A 146 -8.70 10.01 -0.40
CA SER A 146 -10.04 9.40 -0.34
C SER A 146 -10.07 7.88 -0.40
N LEU A 147 -9.14 7.25 -1.15
CA LEU A 147 -9.13 5.80 -1.33
C LEU A 147 -8.54 5.10 -0.12
N GLN A 148 -9.26 4.11 0.39
CA GLN A 148 -8.86 3.32 1.55
C GLN A 148 -9.15 1.84 1.32
N ILE A 149 -8.31 0.97 1.87
CA ILE A 149 -8.44 -0.49 1.82
C ILE A 149 -7.98 -1.08 3.15
N SER A 150 -8.62 -2.18 3.59
CA SER A 150 -8.15 -2.92 4.76
C SER A 150 -7.09 -3.97 4.37
N PRO A 151 -6.22 -4.38 5.30
CA PRO A 151 -5.29 -5.49 5.05
C PRO A 151 -6.00 -6.75 4.58
N GLN A 152 -7.17 -7.08 5.12
CA GLN A 152 -7.97 -8.24 4.70
C GLN A 152 -8.48 -8.10 3.25
N GLU A 153 -8.94 -6.91 2.85
CA GLU A 153 -9.35 -6.64 1.47
C GLU A 153 -8.16 -6.68 0.51
N GLU A 154 -6.97 -6.19 0.92
CA GLU A 154 -5.75 -6.24 0.12
C GLU A 154 -5.29 -7.69 -0.11
N VAL A 155 -5.36 -8.57 0.92
CA VAL A 155 -5.13 -10.02 0.74
C VAL A 155 -6.07 -10.60 -0.31
N SER A 156 -7.37 -10.28 -0.23
CA SER A 156 -8.36 -10.77 -1.18
C SER A 156 -8.09 -10.29 -2.61
N PHE A 157 -7.62 -9.06 -2.77
CA PHE A 157 -7.21 -8.51 -4.06
C PHE A 157 -5.98 -9.24 -4.63
N LEU A 158 -4.97 -9.53 -3.79
CA LEU A 158 -3.79 -10.28 -4.19
C LEU A 158 -4.12 -11.76 -4.51
N GLN A 159 -5.04 -12.39 -3.79
CA GLN A 159 -5.51 -13.74 -4.10
C GLN A 159 -6.11 -13.80 -5.51
N LYS A 160 -6.99 -12.85 -5.86
CA LYS A 160 -7.57 -12.74 -7.22
C LYS A 160 -6.50 -12.49 -8.28
N LEU A 161 -5.49 -11.64 -7.99
CA LEU A 161 -4.36 -11.39 -8.90
C LEU A 161 -3.58 -12.68 -9.19
N LEU A 162 -3.26 -13.47 -8.15
CA LEU A 162 -2.49 -14.70 -8.30
C LEU A 162 -3.30 -15.80 -9.00
N ALA A 163 -4.60 -15.87 -8.74
CA ALA A 163 -5.52 -16.78 -9.43
C ALA A 163 -5.85 -16.35 -10.88
N SER A 164 -5.38 -15.18 -11.33
CA SER A 164 -5.78 -14.56 -12.61
C SER A 164 -7.30 -14.35 -12.74
N ASP A 165 -7.95 -13.99 -11.62
CA ASP A 165 -9.41 -13.84 -11.49
C ASP A 165 -9.86 -12.36 -11.37
N LEU A 166 -8.96 -11.41 -11.59
CA LEU A 166 -9.34 -10.01 -11.68
C LEU A 166 -9.97 -9.71 -13.06
N PRO A 167 -10.94 -8.77 -13.14
CA PRO A 167 -11.70 -8.46 -14.38
C PRO A 167 -10.89 -7.61 -15.36
N VAL A 168 -9.70 -8.09 -15.72
CA VAL A 168 -8.77 -7.56 -16.72
C VAL A 168 -8.13 -8.73 -17.48
N SER A 169 -7.46 -8.45 -18.59
CA SER A 169 -6.80 -9.49 -19.38
C SER A 169 -5.81 -10.32 -18.55
N LYS A 170 -5.71 -11.61 -18.84
CA LYS A 170 -4.71 -12.49 -18.20
C LYS A 170 -3.29 -11.98 -18.43
N LYS A 171 -3.03 -11.39 -19.61
CA LYS A 171 -1.75 -10.74 -19.93
C LYS A 171 -1.44 -9.59 -18.97
N ALA A 172 -2.40 -8.71 -18.68
CA ALA A 172 -2.20 -7.62 -17.74
C ALA A 172 -1.86 -8.12 -16.33
N GLN A 173 -2.53 -9.19 -15.88
CA GLN A 173 -2.27 -9.81 -14.58
C GLN A 173 -0.87 -10.45 -14.53
N GLU A 174 -0.47 -11.17 -15.58
CA GLU A 174 0.86 -11.76 -15.68
C GLU A 174 1.97 -10.70 -15.69
N MET A 175 1.83 -9.67 -16.53
CA MET A 175 2.80 -8.57 -16.63
C MET A 175 2.94 -7.84 -15.29
N THR A 176 1.83 -7.63 -14.57
CA THR A 176 1.85 -7.03 -13.23
C THR A 176 2.62 -7.90 -12.24
N ARG A 177 2.35 -9.23 -12.20
CA ARG A 177 3.10 -10.14 -11.31
C ARG A 177 4.60 -10.12 -11.62
N ASN A 178 4.97 -10.09 -12.90
CA ASN A 178 6.38 -10.11 -13.32
C ASN A 178 7.17 -8.90 -12.83
N ILE A 179 6.59 -7.69 -12.83
CA ILE A 179 7.27 -6.48 -12.37
C ILE A 179 7.25 -6.28 -10.84
N LEU A 180 6.51 -7.13 -10.11
CA LEU A 180 6.48 -7.14 -8.64
C LEU A 180 7.58 -8.01 -8.03
N TYR A 181 8.40 -8.72 -8.82
CA TYR A 181 9.54 -9.47 -8.33
C TYR A 181 10.56 -8.54 -7.67
N ILE A 182 10.98 -8.89 -6.44
CA ILE A 182 11.94 -8.10 -5.65
C ILE A 182 13.30 -8.81 -5.62
N LYS A 183 13.38 -10.01 -5.03
CA LYS A 183 14.64 -10.73 -4.81
C LYS A 183 14.43 -12.21 -4.51
N PRO A 184 15.48 -13.03 -4.68
CA PRO A 184 15.49 -14.37 -4.10
C PRO A 184 15.62 -14.28 -2.57
N LEU A 185 15.08 -15.27 -1.88
CA LEU A 185 15.20 -15.47 -0.44
C LEU A 185 15.85 -16.85 -0.16
N PRO A 186 16.30 -17.12 1.09
CA PRO A 186 16.81 -18.43 1.48
C PRO A 186 15.83 -19.57 1.16
N ASN A 187 16.36 -20.80 1.08
CA ASN A 187 15.59 -22.04 0.87
C ASN A 187 14.78 -22.08 -0.44
N GLY A 188 15.19 -21.32 -1.46
CA GLY A 188 14.55 -21.31 -2.78
C GLY A 188 13.27 -20.49 -2.88
N TRP A 189 12.91 -19.74 -1.84
CA TRP A 189 11.82 -18.79 -1.90
C TRP A 189 12.15 -17.58 -2.77
N LYS A 190 11.12 -16.97 -3.36
CA LYS A 190 11.19 -15.71 -4.11
C LYS A 190 10.21 -14.73 -3.51
N LEU A 191 10.64 -13.49 -3.36
CA LEU A 191 9.83 -12.39 -2.83
C LEU A 191 9.26 -11.55 -3.96
N TYR A 192 7.97 -11.33 -3.89
CA TYR A 192 7.22 -10.42 -4.75
C TYR A 192 6.41 -9.46 -3.88
N GLY A 193 6.33 -8.21 -4.25
CA GLY A 193 5.54 -7.29 -3.47
C GLY A 193 5.75 -5.82 -3.78
N LYS A 194 5.10 -5.00 -2.97
CA LYS A 194 5.17 -3.55 -3.05
C LYS A 194 5.11 -2.92 -1.67
N THR A 195 6.01 -2.01 -1.41
CA THR A 195 5.99 -1.14 -0.23
C THR A 195 5.07 0.05 -0.44
N GLY A 196 4.52 0.58 0.63
CA GLY A 196 3.78 1.85 0.67
C GLY A 196 4.17 2.66 1.90
N GLY A 197 4.08 3.97 1.82
CA GLY A 197 4.29 4.86 2.95
C GLY A 197 3.51 6.15 2.78
N GLY A 198 3.06 6.72 3.87
CA GLY A 198 2.28 7.94 3.87
C GLY A 198 1.94 8.42 5.28
N GLN A 199 1.12 9.46 5.37
CA GLN A 199 0.58 9.94 6.64
C GLN A 199 -0.65 9.13 7.06
N CYS A 200 -0.80 8.89 8.36
CA CYS A 200 -2.04 8.37 8.91
C CYS A 200 -3.19 9.36 8.70
N GLN A 201 -4.40 8.85 8.77
CA GLN A 201 -5.62 9.64 8.66
C GLN A 201 -6.56 9.31 9.84
N ASP A 202 -7.30 10.30 10.31
CA ASP A 202 -8.40 10.09 11.24
C ASP A 202 -9.63 9.50 10.53
N VAL A 203 -10.69 9.26 11.28
CA VAL A 203 -11.95 8.70 10.77
C VAL A 203 -12.65 9.63 9.77
N GLN A 204 -12.36 10.92 9.78
CA GLN A 204 -12.80 11.93 8.81
C GLN A 204 -11.86 12.06 7.61
N ARG A 205 -10.76 11.27 7.58
CA ARG A 205 -9.73 11.26 6.55
C ARG A 205 -8.82 12.51 6.54
N ASN A 206 -8.75 13.25 7.64
CA ASN A 206 -7.76 14.30 7.81
C ASN A 206 -6.40 13.67 8.13
N LYS A 207 -5.33 14.25 7.61
CA LYS A 207 -3.96 13.80 7.87
C LYS A 207 -3.57 14.08 9.32
N ILE A 208 -3.01 13.08 10.00
CA ILE A 208 -2.51 13.18 11.37
C ILE A 208 -1.02 13.45 11.30
N ASN A 209 -0.60 14.67 11.67
CA ASN A 209 0.80 15.09 11.56
C ASN A 209 1.77 14.34 12.49
N THR A 210 1.27 13.75 13.56
CA THR A 210 2.07 13.01 14.54
C THR A 210 2.15 11.50 14.26
N CYS A 211 1.58 11.06 13.13
CA CYS A 211 1.50 9.65 12.76
C CYS A 211 1.81 9.44 11.27
N GLN A 212 2.64 8.44 11.02
CA GLN A 212 2.93 7.97 9.66
C GLN A 212 2.66 6.48 9.54
N MET A 213 2.48 5.97 8.33
CA MET A 213 2.19 4.56 8.09
C MET A 213 3.12 3.93 7.07
N GLY A 214 3.37 2.65 7.24
CA GLY A 214 4.07 1.79 6.32
C GLY A 214 3.22 0.59 5.92
N TRP A 215 3.31 0.19 4.66
CA TRP A 215 2.75 -1.03 4.10
C TRP A 215 3.83 -1.87 3.47
N PHE A 216 3.70 -3.18 3.59
CA PHE A 216 4.34 -4.13 2.70
C PHE A 216 3.36 -5.24 2.33
N VAL A 217 3.06 -5.37 1.05
CA VAL A 217 2.07 -6.31 0.54
C VAL A 217 2.64 -7.14 -0.60
N GLY A 218 2.30 -8.42 -0.66
CA GLY A 218 2.84 -9.28 -1.71
C GLY A 218 2.69 -10.76 -1.44
N TRP A 219 3.63 -11.55 -1.96
CA TRP A 219 3.66 -12.98 -1.75
C TRP A 219 5.08 -13.55 -1.78
N LEU A 220 5.22 -14.65 -1.07
CA LEU A 220 6.37 -15.55 -1.16
C LEU A 220 6.00 -16.70 -2.10
N GLN A 221 6.94 -17.10 -2.98
CA GLN A 221 6.73 -18.21 -3.89
C GLN A 221 7.92 -19.16 -3.88
N LYS A 222 7.64 -20.46 -3.72
CA LYS A 222 8.59 -21.55 -3.87
C LYS A 222 7.91 -22.68 -4.63
N GLU A 223 8.36 -22.96 -5.86
CA GLU A 223 7.71 -23.93 -6.75
C GLU A 223 6.21 -23.66 -6.91
N LYS A 224 5.35 -24.57 -6.43
CA LYS A 224 3.88 -24.41 -6.43
C LYS A 224 3.32 -23.80 -5.14
N GLN A 225 4.15 -23.60 -4.12
CA GLN A 225 3.72 -23.00 -2.86
C GLN A 225 3.69 -21.48 -2.96
N GLN A 226 2.64 -20.88 -2.44
CA GLN A 226 2.48 -19.43 -2.37
C GLN A 226 1.98 -19.03 -0.99
N ILE A 227 2.61 -18.03 -0.38
CA ILE A 227 2.15 -17.43 0.87
C ILE A 227 1.91 -15.94 0.56
N ILE A 228 0.65 -15.55 0.50
CA ILE A 228 0.25 -14.15 0.34
C ILE A 228 0.33 -13.51 1.71
N PHE A 229 0.87 -12.30 1.77
CA PHE A 229 0.94 -11.53 3.01
C PHE A 229 0.61 -10.06 2.78
N VAL A 230 0.09 -9.44 3.84
CA VAL A 230 -0.11 -8.00 3.95
C VAL A 230 0.34 -7.58 5.34
N HIS A 231 1.26 -6.64 5.41
CA HIS A 231 1.68 -5.97 6.62
C HIS A 231 1.37 -4.48 6.53
N TYR A 232 0.69 -3.97 7.51
CA TYR A 232 0.40 -2.55 7.73
C TYR A 232 0.82 -2.16 9.14
N LYS A 233 1.43 -1.00 9.29
CA LYS A 233 1.80 -0.49 10.60
C LYS A 233 1.81 1.04 10.63
N GLN A 234 1.32 1.59 11.73
CA GLN A 234 1.47 3.01 12.06
C GLN A 234 2.73 3.23 12.88
N PHE A 235 3.37 4.34 12.65
CA PHE A 235 4.59 4.77 13.33
C PHE A 235 4.41 6.19 13.85
N PRO A 236 5.01 6.54 15.02
CA PRO A 236 5.05 7.92 15.48
C PRO A 236 5.90 8.76 14.50
N ASP A 237 5.62 10.06 14.41
CA ASP A 237 6.28 10.97 13.44
C ASP A 237 7.80 11.06 13.58
N ASN A 238 8.37 10.75 14.76
CA ASN A 238 9.83 10.68 14.95
C ASN A 238 10.56 9.66 14.07
N LYS A 239 9.83 8.83 13.32
CA LYS A 239 10.34 7.91 12.29
C LYS A 239 10.25 8.45 10.87
N ALA A 240 9.73 9.66 10.66
CA ALA A 240 9.45 10.26 9.33
C ALA A 240 10.68 10.35 8.40
N HIS A 241 11.90 10.38 8.95
CA HIS A 241 13.15 10.37 8.20
C HIS A 241 13.51 9.00 7.61
N LEU A 242 12.82 7.94 7.99
CA LEU A 242 13.02 6.58 7.52
C LEU A 242 12.05 6.23 6.40
N SER A 243 12.41 5.29 5.55
CA SER A 243 11.47 4.70 4.60
C SER A 243 10.55 3.73 5.33
N LEU A 244 9.37 4.19 5.73
CA LEU A 244 8.42 3.40 6.53
C LEU A 244 7.93 2.15 5.81
N GLY A 245 7.85 2.20 4.47
CA GLY A 245 7.56 1.01 3.67
C GLY A 245 8.66 -0.04 3.76
N LEU A 246 9.95 0.36 3.84
CA LEU A 246 11.07 -0.58 4.04
C LEU A 246 11.10 -1.11 5.47
N LEU A 247 10.74 -0.31 6.48
CA LEU A 247 10.57 -0.82 7.85
C LEU A 247 9.46 -1.86 7.90
N ALA A 248 8.31 -1.59 7.27
CA ALA A 248 7.22 -2.57 7.19
C ALA A 248 7.65 -3.85 6.43
N GLU A 249 8.48 -3.74 5.38
CA GLU A 249 9.07 -4.89 4.69
C GLU A 249 9.94 -5.72 5.64
N GLN A 250 10.87 -5.10 6.36
CA GLN A 250 11.76 -5.80 7.26
C GLN A 250 10.98 -6.52 8.37
N GLU A 251 10.08 -5.83 9.05
CA GLU A 251 9.26 -6.42 10.11
C GLU A 251 8.38 -7.57 9.60
N ALA A 252 7.80 -7.44 8.39
CA ALA A 252 7.03 -8.51 7.78
C ALA A 252 7.89 -9.75 7.51
N LEU A 253 9.09 -9.57 6.93
CA LEU A 253 9.98 -10.69 6.61
C LEU A 253 10.46 -11.41 7.87
N ASP A 254 10.76 -10.68 8.96
CA ASP A 254 11.14 -11.27 10.24
C ASP A 254 10.02 -12.15 10.82
N GLN A 255 8.76 -11.72 10.71
CA GLN A 255 7.60 -12.48 11.18
C GLN A 255 7.21 -13.65 10.25
N LEU A 256 7.51 -13.54 8.95
CA LEU A 256 7.24 -14.60 7.96
C LEU A 256 8.34 -15.67 7.90
N ASP A 257 9.54 -15.41 8.43
CA ASP A 257 10.69 -16.33 8.38
C ASP A 257 10.36 -17.76 8.90
N PRO A 258 9.63 -17.95 10.02
CA PRO A 258 9.25 -19.28 10.48
C PRO A 258 8.36 -20.06 9.49
N LEU A 259 7.60 -19.38 8.64
CA LEU A 259 6.75 -20.02 7.61
C LEU A 259 7.56 -20.52 6.42
N MET A 260 8.75 -19.94 6.17
CA MET A 260 9.65 -20.31 5.07
C MET A 260 10.59 -21.48 5.43
N LYS A 261 10.68 -21.83 6.70
CA LYS A 261 11.52 -22.92 7.22
C LYS A 261 10.82 -24.28 7.24
N LYS A 262 9.52 -24.26 7.03
CA LYS A 262 8.68 -25.47 6.93
C LYS A 262 8.60 -25.95 5.48
#